data_1140f1f7f8d813abe86cafcf5dedce0a
#
_entry.id   1140f1f7f8d813abe86cafcf5dedce0a
#
_cell.length_a   1.000
_cell.length_b   1.000
_cell.length_c   1.000
_cell.angle_alpha   90.00
_cell.angle_beta   90.00
_cell.angle_gamma   90.00
#
_symmetry.space_group_name_H-M   'P 1'
#
loop_
_entity.id
_entity.type
_entity.pdbx_description
1 polymer ?
#
loop_
_entity_poly.entity_id
_entity_poly.type
_entity_poly.pdbx_seq_one_letter_code
_entity_poly.pdbx_strand_id
1 'polypeptide(L)'
;MAHTPPGQTRERIFRFMRDRLLDGQPPTVREVRDELGFRAVESARSHLTALVKEGRLLKKPGKARGYALPKTMVQGGAPRLVPLLGRVPAGPLDLAVEEVEGYLPSRFGSDDEMFALRVQGDSMRDAGIMDGDLAIVRRQPTASSGSIVVALIGDEATVKTLYIRNSAGAVDSSSTGGCGHIELRPENSDYQPIVPNPGEVQILGKVVEVRRLLEGGV
;
A
#
# COMPACT_ATOMS: atom_id res chain seq x y z
N MET A 1 -26.76 26.48 22.04
CA MET A 1 -25.82 25.71 21.21
C MET A 1 -24.42 25.90 21.79
N ALA A 2 -23.81 24.87 22.31
CA ALA A 2 -22.50 24.97 22.95
C ALA A 2 -21.44 25.31 21.89
N HIS A 3 -20.74 26.42 22.07
CA HIS A 3 -19.65 26.83 21.21
C HIS A 3 -18.42 25.99 21.56
N THR A 4 -18.12 24.99 20.72
CA THR A 4 -16.92 24.16 20.90
C THR A 4 -15.67 25.01 20.67
N PRO A 5 -14.71 25.05 21.60
CA PRO A 5 -13.48 25.83 21.43
C PRO A 5 -12.72 25.43 20.14
N PRO A 6 -12.11 26.39 19.43
CA PRO A 6 -11.47 26.14 18.11
C PRO A 6 -10.45 25.00 18.09
N GLY A 7 -9.77 24.75 19.19
CA GLY A 7 -8.79 23.67 19.31
C GLY A 7 -9.41 22.27 19.35
N GLN A 8 -10.54 22.13 20.04
CA GLN A 8 -11.23 20.83 20.17
C GLN A 8 -11.86 20.39 18.84
N THR A 9 -12.38 21.32 18.04
CA THR A 9 -12.92 21.02 16.72
C THR A 9 -11.83 20.51 15.78
N ARG A 10 -10.66 21.16 15.76
CA ARG A 10 -9.52 20.69 14.94
C ARG A 10 -9.02 19.31 15.36
N GLU A 11 -8.99 19.03 16.66
CA GLU A 11 -8.58 17.72 17.17
C GLU A 11 -9.56 16.61 16.76
N ARG A 12 -10.87 16.88 16.80
CA ARG A 12 -11.90 15.95 16.30
C ARG A 12 -11.74 15.67 14.81
N ILE A 13 -11.51 16.72 14.00
CA ILE A 13 -11.27 16.59 12.56
C ILE A 13 -10.02 15.76 12.32
N PHE A 14 -8.93 16.08 13.02
CA PHE A 14 -7.67 15.35 12.85
C PHE A 14 -7.81 13.87 13.21
N ARG A 15 -8.50 13.55 14.31
CA ARG A 15 -8.74 12.16 14.71
C ARG A 15 -9.56 11.41 13.65
N PHE A 16 -10.64 12.00 13.18
CA PHE A 16 -11.45 11.42 12.10
C PHE A 16 -10.63 11.19 10.82
N MET A 17 -9.87 12.23 10.39
CA MET A 17 -8.99 12.12 9.23
C MET A 17 -7.95 11.01 9.39
N ARG A 18 -7.30 10.98 10.54
CA ARG A 18 -6.27 9.98 10.86
C ARG A 18 -6.86 8.56 10.77
N ASP A 19 -7.98 8.33 11.44
CA ASP A 19 -8.60 7.00 11.51
C ASP A 19 -9.02 6.53 10.11
N ARG A 20 -9.65 7.39 9.31
CA ARG A 20 -10.02 7.07 7.92
C ARG A 20 -8.82 6.88 6.99
N LEU A 21 -7.75 7.64 7.18
CA LEU A 21 -6.50 7.47 6.43
C LEU A 21 -5.79 6.15 6.80
N LEU A 22 -5.87 5.74 8.07
CA LEU A 22 -5.35 4.46 8.54
C LEU A 22 -6.13 3.28 7.96
N ASP A 23 -7.45 3.45 7.77
CA ASP A 23 -8.34 2.42 7.17
C ASP A 23 -8.23 2.36 5.63
N GLY A 24 -7.31 3.14 5.01
CA GLY A 24 -7.17 3.19 3.57
C GLY A 24 -8.32 3.90 2.84
N GLN A 25 -9.11 4.71 3.55
CA GLN A 25 -10.27 5.42 3.02
C GLN A 25 -10.11 6.95 3.19
N PRO A 26 -9.24 7.61 2.42
CA PRO A 26 -9.02 9.04 2.53
C PRO A 26 -10.32 9.81 2.27
N PRO A 27 -10.86 10.59 3.24
CA PRO A 27 -12.12 11.26 3.07
C PRO A 27 -12.00 12.52 2.21
N THR A 28 -13.07 12.84 1.51
CA THR A 28 -13.25 14.12 0.84
C THR A 28 -13.63 15.21 1.84
N VAL A 29 -13.48 16.48 1.46
CA VAL A 29 -13.94 17.63 2.30
C VAL A 29 -15.44 17.56 2.59
N ARG A 30 -16.24 17.02 1.65
CA ARG A 30 -17.70 16.86 1.84
C ARG A 30 -18.01 15.80 2.89
N GLU A 31 -17.34 14.65 2.84
CA GLU A 31 -17.47 13.60 3.85
C GLU A 31 -17.08 14.11 5.24
N VAL A 32 -16.01 14.90 5.36
CA VAL A 32 -15.61 15.55 6.61
C VAL A 32 -16.69 16.52 7.11
N ARG A 33 -17.30 17.31 6.21
CA ARG A 33 -18.41 18.20 6.56
C ARG A 33 -19.59 17.41 7.15
N ASP A 34 -20.00 16.35 6.45
CA ASP A 34 -21.20 15.59 6.79
C ASP A 34 -21.02 14.84 8.11
N GLU A 35 -19.90 14.14 8.27
CA GLU A 35 -19.58 13.36 9.47
C GLU A 35 -19.46 14.23 10.73
N LEU A 36 -18.87 15.40 10.60
CA LEU A 36 -18.63 16.27 11.75
C LEU A 36 -19.71 17.35 11.94
N GLY A 37 -20.76 17.34 11.10
CA GLY A 37 -21.92 18.20 11.23
C GLY A 37 -21.68 19.68 10.89
N PHE A 38 -20.74 19.99 9.99
CA PHE A 38 -20.54 21.36 9.55
C PHE A 38 -21.63 21.83 8.60
N ARG A 39 -22.12 23.05 8.80
CA ARG A 39 -23.15 23.65 7.93
C ARG A 39 -22.64 23.94 6.52
N ALA A 40 -21.36 24.29 6.38
CA ALA A 40 -20.74 24.64 5.11
C ALA A 40 -19.46 23.83 4.85
N VAL A 41 -19.25 23.44 3.60
CA VAL A 41 -18.03 22.76 3.12
C VAL A 41 -16.79 23.61 3.41
N GLU A 42 -16.93 24.93 3.31
CA GLU A 42 -15.84 25.88 3.52
C GLU A 42 -15.31 25.87 4.97
N SER A 43 -16.18 25.63 5.94
CA SER A 43 -15.78 25.46 7.35
C SER A 43 -14.89 24.23 7.54
N ALA A 44 -15.28 23.09 6.97
CA ALA A 44 -14.46 21.88 6.99
C ALA A 44 -13.12 22.11 6.26
N ARG A 45 -13.16 22.76 5.09
CA ARG A 45 -11.96 23.09 4.30
C ARG A 45 -10.99 23.99 5.07
N SER A 46 -11.49 25.01 5.74
CA SER A 46 -10.67 25.93 6.55
C SER A 46 -9.91 25.20 7.65
N HIS A 47 -10.58 24.30 8.38
CA HIS A 47 -9.93 23.47 9.40
C HIS A 47 -8.91 22.49 8.83
N LEU A 48 -9.21 21.84 7.70
CA LEU A 48 -8.27 20.95 7.02
C LEU A 48 -7.03 21.71 6.52
N THR A 49 -7.22 22.93 5.98
CA THR A 49 -6.12 23.82 5.58
C THR A 49 -5.26 24.22 6.78
N ALA A 50 -5.88 24.49 7.93
CA ALA A 50 -5.13 24.76 9.16
C ALA A 50 -4.29 23.55 9.59
N LEU A 51 -4.85 22.34 9.56
CA LEU A 51 -4.11 21.10 9.88
C LEU A 51 -2.95 20.85 8.91
N VAL A 52 -3.10 21.21 7.64
CA VAL A 52 -1.99 21.15 6.66
C VAL A 52 -0.92 22.19 7.02
N LYS A 53 -1.28 23.41 7.35
CA LYS A 53 -0.33 24.46 7.79
C LYS A 53 0.39 24.10 9.09
N GLU A 54 -0.29 23.39 9.99
CA GLU A 54 0.28 22.85 11.24
C GLU A 54 1.19 21.65 11.01
N GLY A 55 1.32 21.18 9.75
CA GLY A 55 2.11 19.99 9.41
C GLY A 55 1.51 18.67 9.91
N ARG A 56 0.24 18.67 10.32
CA ARG A 56 -0.48 17.48 10.82
C ARG A 56 -1.13 16.67 9.70
N LEU A 57 -1.38 17.29 8.55
CA LEU A 57 -1.84 16.65 7.33
C LEU A 57 -1.01 17.16 6.15
N LEU A 58 -0.90 16.33 5.13
CA LEU A 58 -0.43 16.70 3.80
C LEU A 58 -1.61 16.82 2.86
N LYS A 59 -1.51 17.65 1.80
CA LYS A 59 -2.53 17.78 0.76
C LYS A 59 -1.89 17.74 -0.61
N LYS A 60 -2.29 16.79 -1.45
CA LYS A 60 -1.93 16.75 -2.88
C LYS A 60 -2.86 17.68 -3.66
N PRO A 61 -2.32 18.63 -4.43
CA PRO A 61 -3.13 19.49 -5.28
C PRO A 61 -3.95 18.68 -6.30
N GLY A 62 -5.14 19.16 -6.63
CA GLY A 62 -5.97 18.59 -7.69
C GLY A 62 -6.72 17.30 -7.36
N LYS A 63 -6.41 16.58 -6.26
CA LYS A 63 -7.10 15.34 -5.88
C LYS A 63 -8.13 15.59 -4.78
N ALA A 64 -9.38 15.15 -4.98
CA ALA A 64 -10.46 15.29 -3.99
C ALA A 64 -10.14 14.51 -2.69
N ARG A 65 -9.60 13.29 -2.81
CA ARG A 65 -9.13 12.40 -1.73
C ARG A 65 -7.62 12.51 -1.48
N GLY A 66 -7.02 13.69 -1.70
CA GLY A 66 -5.57 13.90 -1.66
C GLY A 66 -5.01 14.29 -0.29
N TYR A 67 -5.69 13.97 0.82
CA TYR A 67 -5.11 14.16 2.15
C TYR A 67 -4.30 12.93 2.56
N ALA A 68 -3.18 13.16 3.27
CA ALA A 68 -2.28 12.12 3.78
C ALA A 68 -1.73 12.53 5.16
N LEU A 69 -1.21 11.58 5.91
CA LEU A 69 -0.48 11.84 7.14
C LEU A 69 1.00 12.16 6.84
N PRO A 70 1.62 13.11 7.56
CA PRO A 70 3.07 13.36 7.46
C PRO A 70 3.88 12.17 7.98
N LYS A 71 4.99 11.84 7.33
CA LYS A 71 5.91 10.76 7.75
C LYS A 71 6.39 10.93 9.20
N THR A 72 6.56 12.15 9.69
CA THR A 72 7.04 12.44 11.05
C THR A 72 6.03 12.08 12.16
N MET A 73 4.73 12.03 11.88
CA MET A 73 3.73 11.59 12.88
C MET A 73 3.70 10.07 13.07
N VAL A 74 4.36 9.34 12.20
CA VAL A 74 4.47 7.88 12.21
C VAL A 74 5.62 7.40 13.10
N GLN A 75 6.59 8.28 13.44
CA GLN A 75 7.84 7.90 14.12
C GLN A 75 7.81 7.94 15.66
N GLY A 76 6.75 8.42 16.27
CA GLY A 76 6.69 8.61 17.74
C GLY A 76 5.81 7.61 18.47
N GLY A 77 6.15 6.32 18.55
CA GLY A 77 5.42 5.33 19.37
C GLY A 77 4.03 4.89 18.86
N ALA A 78 3.55 5.47 17.75
CA ALA A 78 2.37 4.99 17.02
C ALA A 78 2.72 3.79 16.14
N PRO A 79 1.75 2.92 15.78
CA PRO A 79 2.00 1.83 14.84
C PRO A 79 2.60 2.41 13.56
N ARG A 80 3.66 1.77 13.08
CA ARG A 80 4.29 2.13 11.80
C ARG A 80 3.25 1.99 10.70
N LEU A 81 3.16 2.97 9.82
CA LEU A 81 2.18 2.97 8.75
C LEU A 81 2.86 2.60 7.44
N VAL A 82 2.29 1.64 6.74
CA VAL A 82 2.71 1.20 5.42
C VAL A 82 1.78 1.82 4.40
N PRO A 83 2.29 2.52 3.35
CA PRO A 83 1.46 3.09 2.31
C PRO A 83 0.78 1.98 1.50
N LEU A 84 -0.52 2.08 1.31
CA LEU A 84 -1.30 1.28 0.36
C LEU A 84 -1.24 1.97 -1.00
N LEU A 85 -0.67 1.29 -1.97
CA LEU A 85 -0.53 1.78 -3.34
C LEU A 85 -1.71 1.28 -4.18
N GLY A 86 -2.36 2.17 -4.93
CA GLY A 86 -3.45 1.83 -5.82
C GLY A 86 -2.97 1.17 -7.12
N ARG A 87 -1.88 1.68 -7.68
CA ARG A 87 -1.20 1.12 -8.83
C ARG A 87 0.31 1.21 -8.62
N VAL A 88 1.03 0.22 -9.07
CA VAL A 88 2.51 0.24 -9.09
C VAL A 88 2.94 0.74 -10.47
N PRO A 89 3.55 1.93 -10.56
CA PRO A 89 4.04 2.42 -11.83
C PRO A 89 5.26 1.63 -12.32
N ALA A 90 5.41 1.55 -13.64
CA ALA A 90 6.65 1.11 -14.28
C ALA A 90 7.74 2.15 -14.01
N GLY A 91 8.65 1.85 -13.08
CA GLY A 91 9.74 2.75 -12.72
C GLY A 91 10.19 2.61 -11.27
N PRO A 92 11.11 3.47 -10.79
CA PRO A 92 11.53 3.47 -9.41
C PRO A 92 10.33 3.68 -8.48
N LEU A 93 10.17 2.80 -7.48
CA LEU A 93 9.08 2.87 -6.49
C LEU A 93 9.04 4.19 -5.69
N ASP A 94 10.12 4.99 -5.75
CA ASP A 94 10.17 6.32 -5.13
C ASP A 94 9.16 7.32 -5.73
N LEU A 95 8.76 7.10 -6.99
CA LEU A 95 7.71 7.89 -7.67
C LEU A 95 6.30 7.42 -7.33
N ALA A 96 6.14 6.22 -6.76
CA ALA A 96 4.84 5.66 -6.39
C ALA A 96 4.12 6.42 -5.25
N VAL A 97 4.78 7.38 -4.61
CA VAL A 97 4.17 8.29 -3.63
C VAL A 97 2.99 9.08 -4.22
N GLU A 98 2.88 9.14 -5.55
CA GLU A 98 1.76 9.82 -6.22
C GLU A 98 0.44 9.04 -6.20
N GLU A 99 0.46 7.72 -5.95
CA GLU A 99 -0.74 6.86 -6.00
C GLU A 99 -1.07 6.17 -4.66
N VAL A 100 -0.67 6.77 -3.52
CA VAL A 100 -1.07 6.26 -2.22
C VAL A 100 -2.57 6.44 -2.01
N GLU A 101 -3.29 5.33 -1.87
CA GLU A 101 -4.72 5.28 -1.55
C GLU A 101 -4.98 5.46 -0.06
N GLY A 102 -4.06 4.99 0.80
CA GLY A 102 -4.19 5.05 2.24
C GLY A 102 -2.96 4.51 2.96
N TYR A 103 -3.11 4.20 4.25
CA TYR A 103 -2.05 3.66 5.08
C TYR A 103 -2.56 2.52 5.94
N LEU A 104 -1.75 1.51 6.13
CA LEU A 104 -2.04 0.36 6.98
C LEU A 104 -1.08 0.35 8.18
N PRO A 105 -1.58 0.13 9.42
CA PRO A 105 -0.69 -0.08 10.54
C PRO A 105 0.11 -1.37 10.34
N SER A 106 1.42 -1.32 10.56
CA SER A 106 2.31 -2.49 10.42
C SER A 106 3.23 -2.63 11.61
N ARG A 107 3.54 -3.88 11.96
CA ARG A 107 4.59 -4.23 12.90
C ARG A 107 5.96 -4.41 12.23
N PHE A 108 6.01 -4.40 10.92
CA PHE A 108 7.23 -4.56 10.13
C PHE A 108 7.68 -3.21 9.58
N GLY A 109 8.99 -2.95 9.57
CA GLY A 109 9.67 -1.92 8.82
C GLY A 109 9.15 -0.47 8.92
N SER A 110 9.78 0.42 8.17
CA SER A 110 9.39 1.82 7.94
C SER A 110 8.76 1.96 6.55
N ASP A 111 8.13 3.11 6.26
CA ASP A 111 7.53 3.45 4.96
C ASP A 111 8.51 3.29 3.79
N ASP A 112 9.79 3.58 4.04
CA ASP A 112 10.83 3.53 2.99
C ASP A 112 11.19 2.07 2.63
N GLU A 113 10.89 1.12 3.53
CA GLU A 113 11.18 -0.30 3.37
C GLU A 113 9.95 -1.15 3.01
N MET A 114 8.76 -0.60 3.19
CA MET A 114 7.50 -1.35 3.06
C MET A 114 6.49 -0.61 2.19
N PHE A 115 5.66 -1.38 1.52
CA PHE A 115 4.43 -0.90 0.88
C PHE A 115 3.37 -1.99 0.93
N ALA A 116 2.12 -1.64 0.67
CA ALA A 116 1.02 -2.58 0.55
C ALA A 116 0.35 -2.44 -0.80
N LEU A 117 -0.22 -3.53 -1.29
CA LEU A 117 -1.00 -3.61 -2.52
C LEU A 117 -2.29 -4.36 -2.24
N ARG A 118 -3.35 -4.00 -2.97
CA ARG A 118 -4.54 -4.82 -3.06
C ARG A 118 -4.33 -5.91 -4.11
N VAL A 119 -4.51 -7.16 -3.69
CA VAL A 119 -4.44 -8.32 -4.59
C VAL A 119 -5.66 -8.30 -5.50
N GLN A 120 -5.45 -8.57 -6.78
CA GLN A 120 -6.50 -8.73 -7.79
C GLN A 120 -6.42 -10.13 -8.40
N GLY A 121 -7.58 -10.78 -8.50
CA GLY A 121 -7.70 -12.13 -9.01
C GLY A 121 -7.34 -13.22 -8.00
N ASP A 122 -7.36 -14.46 -8.46
CA ASP A 122 -7.28 -15.66 -7.61
C ASP A 122 -6.07 -16.54 -7.94
N SER A 123 -5.09 -16.03 -8.67
CA SER A 123 -3.90 -16.79 -9.09
C SER A 123 -3.04 -17.32 -7.94
N MET A 124 -3.26 -16.85 -6.71
CA MET A 124 -2.55 -17.25 -5.49
C MET A 124 -3.48 -17.89 -4.45
N ARG A 125 -4.64 -18.38 -4.87
CA ARG A 125 -5.71 -18.94 -4.03
C ARG A 125 -5.22 -20.10 -3.16
N ASP A 126 -4.42 -20.99 -3.69
CA ASP A 126 -3.96 -22.20 -2.99
C ASP A 126 -2.85 -21.88 -1.97
N ALA A 127 -2.23 -20.69 -2.06
CA ALA A 127 -1.40 -20.10 -1.02
C ALA A 127 -2.21 -19.32 0.03
N GLY A 128 -3.54 -19.34 -0.05
CA GLY A 128 -4.44 -18.64 0.88
C GLY A 128 -4.59 -17.13 0.60
N ILE A 129 -4.07 -16.63 -0.51
CA ILE A 129 -4.17 -15.22 -0.93
C ILE A 129 -5.31 -15.10 -1.93
N MET A 130 -6.32 -14.31 -1.58
CA MET A 130 -7.56 -14.15 -2.35
C MET A 130 -7.67 -12.77 -2.96
N ASP A 131 -8.58 -12.64 -3.90
CA ASP A 131 -8.98 -11.35 -4.45
C ASP A 131 -9.42 -10.38 -3.33
N GLY A 132 -8.97 -9.13 -3.40
CA GLY A 132 -9.25 -8.10 -2.41
C GLY A 132 -8.35 -8.11 -1.17
N ASP A 133 -7.53 -9.15 -0.96
CA ASP A 133 -6.56 -9.17 0.14
C ASP A 133 -5.55 -8.02 0.03
N LEU A 134 -5.00 -7.60 1.16
CA LEU A 134 -3.94 -6.60 1.24
C LEU A 134 -2.60 -7.30 1.48
N ALA A 135 -1.74 -7.32 0.47
CA ALA A 135 -0.39 -7.85 0.57
C ALA A 135 0.55 -6.75 1.11
N ILE A 136 1.19 -7.00 2.26
CA ILE A 136 2.23 -6.15 2.81
C ILE A 136 3.58 -6.66 2.34
N VAL A 137 4.35 -5.79 1.71
CA VAL A 137 5.53 -6.12 0.92
C VAL A 137 6.74 -5.38 1.48
N ARG A 138 7.82 -6.13 1.72
CA ARG A 138 9.13 -5.54 2.00
C ARG A 138 9.83 -5.25 0.68
N ARG A 139 10.22 -3.99 0.50
CA ARG A 139 10.99 -3.55 -0.68
C ARG A 139 12.35 -4.22 -0.71
N GLN A 140 12.62 -4.97 -1.73
CA GLN A 140 13.93 -5.58 -1.99
C GLN A 140 13.99 -6.05 -3.45
N PRO A 141 15.13 -5.85 -4.14
CA PRO A 141 15.26 -6.23 -5.54
C PRO A 141 15.50 -7.73 -5.73
N THR A 142 15.70 -8.46 -4.64
CA THR A 142 16.02 -9.89 -4.67
C THR A 142 15.19 -10.66 -3.64
N ALA A 143 14.92 -11.94 -3.94
CA ALA A 143 14.29 -12.85 -2.99
C ALA A 143 14.80 -14.28 -3.23
N SER A 144 14.66 -15.13 -2.21
CA SER A 144 15.00 -16.56 -2.33
C SER A 144 13.91 -17.31 -3.06
N SER A 145 14.29 -18.39 -3.75
CA SER A 145 13.36 -19.35 -4.36
C SER A 145 12.34 -19.84 -3.32
N GLY A 146 11.08 -19.98 -3.70
CA GLY A 146 9.96 -20.30 -2.82
C GLY A 146 9.36 -19.11 -2.08
N SER A 147 9.90 -17.91 -2.25
CA SER A 147 9.30 -16.69 -1.66
C SER A 147 8.11 -16.20 -2.49
N ILE A 148 7.06 -15.74 -1.82
CA ILE A 148 5.99 -14.98 -2.48
C ILE A 148 6.49 -13.54 -2.68
N VAL A 149 6.46 -13.09 -3.93
CA VAL A 149 6.99 -11.79 -4.33
C VAL A 149 5.95 -10.98 -5.08
N VAL A 150 6.15 -9.67 -5.07
CA VAL A 150 5.56 -8.77 -6.06
C VAL A 150 6.60 -8.54 -7.13
N ALA A 151 6.27 -8.90 -8.35
CA ALA A 151 7.09 -8.70 -9.52
C ALA A 151 6.40 -7.77 -10.52
N LEU A 152 7.16 -6.91 -11.17
CA LEU A 152 6.73 -6.08 -12.29
C LEU A 152 7.15 -6.78 -13.58
N ILE A 153 6.22 -6.97 -14.50
CA ILE A 153 6.45 -7.52 -15.84
C ILE A 153 5.87 -6.51 -16.83
N GLY A 154 6.72 -5.84 -17.58
CA GLY A 154 6.29 -4.66 -18.34
C GLY A 154 5.73 -3.59 -17.39
N ASP A 155 4.44 -3.26 -17.54
CA ASP A 155 3.74 -2.24 -16.74
C ASP A 155 2.79 -2.84 -15.68
N GLU A 156 2.77 -4.17 -15.53
CA GLU A 156 1.86 -4.86 -14.62
C GLU A 156 2.58 -5.46 -13.43
N ALA A 157 2.13 -5.10 -12.21
CA ALA A 157 2.56 -5.75 -10.99
C ALA A 157 1.75 -7.03 -10.74
N THR A 158 2.43 -8.11 -10.39
CA THR A 158 1.80 -9.40 -10.10
C THR A 158 2.36 -10.03 -8.82
N VAL A 159 1.51 -10.76 -8.09
CA VAL A 159 1.91 -11.57 -6.93
C VAL A 159 2.08 -13.01 -7.37
N LYS A 160 3.27 -13.60 -7.15
CA LYS A 160 3.59 -14.97 -7.54
C LYS A 160 4.60 -15.58 -6.57
N THR A 161 4.70 -16.89 -6.56
CA THR A 161 5.80 -17.61 -5.93
C THR A 161 7.01 -17.61 -6.88
N LEU A 162 8.13 -17.06 -6.39
CA LEU A 162 9.37 -17.01 -7.14
C LEU A 162 10.07 -18.35 -7.13
N TYR A 163 10.47 -18.86 -8.28
CA TYR A 163 11.42 -19.96 -8.41
C TYR A 163 12.61 -19.51 -9.24
N ILE A 164 13.80 -19.85 -8.78
CA ILE A 164 15.06 -19.61 -9.48
C ILE A 164 15.55 -20.97 -9.96
N ARG A 165 15.78 -21.10 -11.25
CA ARG A 165 16.31 -22.31 -11.86
C ARG A 165 17.73 -22.06 -12.32
N ASN A 166 18.65 -22.97 -12.00
CA ASN A 166 19.98 -22.94 -12.57
C ASN A 166 19.96 -23.34 -14.06
N SER A 167 21.09 -23.23 -14.74
CA SER A 167 21.22 -23.58 -16.14
C SER A 167 20.95 -25.06 -16.43
N ALA A 168 20.95 -25.93 -15.42
CA ALA A 168 20.55 -27.32 -15.51
C ALA A 168 19.04 -27.56 -15.27
N GLY A 169 18.25 -26.51 -15.05
CA GLY A 169 16.81 -26.57 -14.81
C GLY A 169 16.40 -26.93 -13.37
N ALA A 170 17.34 -27.18 -12.48
CA ALA A 170 17.05 -27.46 -11.07
C ALA A 170 16.74 -26.17 -10.31
N VAL A 171 15.84 -26.27 -9.31
CA VAL A 171 15.52 -25.12 -8.44
C VAL A 171 16.74 -24.78 -7.60
N ASP A 172 17.19 -23.54 -7.72
CA ASP A 172 18.27 -23.00 -6.91
C ASP A 172 17.68 -22.26 -5.69
N SER A 173 18.17 -22.57 -4.50
CA SER A 173 17.77 -21.92 -3.25
C SER A 173 18.48 -20.57 -3.02
N SER A 174 19.40 -20.18 -3.89
CA SER A 174 20.08 -18.88 -3.82
C SER A 174 19.14 -17.74 -4.15
N SER A 175 19.55 -16.53 -3.81
CA SER A 175 18.81 -15.31 -4.15
C SER A 175 19.02 -14.90 -5.61
N THR A 176 18.15 -14.06 -6.16
CA THR A 176 18.11 -13.59 -7.56
C THR A 176 19.40 -12.93 -8.11
N GLY A 177 20.50 -12.96 -7.39
CA GLY A 177 21.79 -12.39 -7.84
C GLY A 177 22.67 -13.29 -8.72
N GLY A 178 22.22 -14.51 -9.06
CA GLY A 178 22.96 -15.48 -9.91
C GLY A 178 22.40 -15.59 -11.33
N CYS A 179 23.12 -16.29 -12.22
CA CYS A 179 22.72 -16.54 -13.61
C CYS A 179 21.54 -17.53 -13.78
N GLY A 180 20.55 -17.50 -12.90
CA GLY A 180 19.39 -18.39 -12.94
C GLY A 180 18.23 -17.81 -13.73
N HIS A 181 17.45 -18.68 -14.37
CA HIS A 181 16.17 -18.30 -14.97
C HIS A 181 15.11 -18.13 -13.88
N ILE A 182 14.42 -17.00 -13.90
CA ILE A 182 13.31 -16.72 -13.01
C ILE A 182 12.05 -17.38 -13.57
N GLU A 183 11.32 -18.05 -12.70
CA GLU A 183 9.99 -18.56 -12.95
C GLU A 183 9.05 -18.03 -11.87
N LEU A 184 7.99 -17.36 -12.27
CA LEU A 184 6.94 -16.84 -11.39
C LEU A 184 5.73 -17.75 -11.46
N ARG A 185 5.49 -18.53 -10.39
CA ARG A 185 4.42 -19.52 -10.34
C ARG A 185 3.18 -18.97 -9.65
N PRO A 186 2.02 -19.17 -10.27
CA PRO A 186 0.77 -19.04 -9.56
C PRO A 186 0.63 -20.19 -8.54
N GLU A 187 -0.06 -19.95 -7.48
CA GLU A 187 -0.55 -20.96 -6.53
C GLU A 187 -2.05 -21.18 -6.81
N ASN A 188 -2.33 -21.60 -8.04
CA ASN A 188 -3.64 -21.99 -8.55
C ASN A 188 -3.43 -22.75 -9.87
N SER A 189 -3.92 -23.98 -9.95
CA SER A 189 -3.74 -24.87 -11.10
C SER A 189 -4.38 -24.36 -12.40
N ASP A 190 -5.31 -23.41 -12.30
CA ASP A 190 -5.99 -22.82 -13.45
C ASP A 190 -5.10 -21.83 -14.22
N TYR A 191 -3.93 -21.48 -13.68
CA TYR A 191 -2.98 -20.54 -14.24
C TYR A 191 -1.66 -21.21 -14.60
N GLN A 192 -1.02 -20.71 -15.65
CA GLN A 192 0.29 -21.19 -16.08
C GLN A 192 1.42 -20.38 -15.43
N PRO A 193 2.57 -20.99 -15.14
CA PRO A 193 3.78 -20.29 -14.73
C PRO A 193 4.22 -19.27 -15.77
N ILE A 194 4.75 -18.14 -15.32
CA ILE A 194 5.33 -17.10 -16.16
C ILE A 194 6.85 -17.24 -16.12
N VAL A 195 7.47 -17.42 -17.28
CA VAL A 195 8.92 -17.44 -17.43
C VAL A 195 9.32 -16.23 -18.27
N PRO A 196 9.62 -15.08 -17.63
CA PRO A 196 9.98 -13.86 -18.35
C PRO A 196 11.37 -14.00 -18.97
N ASN A 197 11.62 -13.29 -20.06
CA ASN A 197 12.98 -13.16 -20.58
C ASN A 197 13.87 -12.39 -19.60
N PRO A 198 15.20 -12.61 -19.65
CA PRO A 198 16.14 -11.84 -18.84
C PRO A 198 15.97 -10.34 -19.04
N GLY A 199 15.74 -9.60 -17.95
CA GLY A 199 15.54 -8.16 -17.98
C GLY A 199 14.09 -7.68 -18.13
N GLU A 200 13.13 -8.57 -18.43
CA GLU A 200 11.70 -8.21 -18.52
C GLU A 200 10.98 -8.22 -17.18
N VAL A 201 11.62 -8.72 -16.13
CA VAL A 201 11.05 -8.82 -14.79
C VAL A 201 11.87 -8.01 -13.79
N GLN A 202 11.17 -7.25 -12.96
CA GLN A 202 11.74 -6.58 -11.80
C GLN A 202 11.05 -7.09 -10.53
N ILE A 203 11.82 -7.61 -9.58
CA ILE A 203 11.30 -7.91 -8.24
C ILE A 203 11.16 -6.59 -7.48
N LEU A 204 9.95 -6.26 -7.08
CA LEU A 204 9.65 -5.05 -6.31
C LEU A 204 9.79 -5.31 -4.80
N GLY A 205 9.52 -6.54 -4.37
CA GLY A 205 9.66 -6.91 -2.98
C GLY A 205 9.10 -8.30 -2.66
N LYS A 206 9.33 -8.69 -1.40
CA LYS A 206 8.84 -9.93 -0.82
C LYS A 206 7.58 -9.67 0.00
N VAL A 207 6.52 -10.44 -0.23
CA VAL A 207 5.32 -10.43 0.60
C VAL A 207 5.67 -11.00 1.98
N VAL A 208 5.39 -10.23 3.03
CA VAL A 208 5.70 -10.61 4.42
C VAL A 208 4.46 -10.79 5.29
N GLU A 209 3.33 -10.25 4.85
CA GLU A 209 2.04 -10.39 5.53
C GLU A 209 0.92 -10.23 4.51
N VAL A 210 -0.19 -10.94 4.74
CA VAL A 210 -1.45 -10.77 4.00
C VAL A 210 -2.55 -10.46 5.01
N ARG A 211 -3.40 -9.49 4.69
CA ARG A 211 -4.57 -9.13 5.50
C ARG A 211 -5.83 -9.24 4.68
N ARG A 212 -6.82 -9.90 5.25
CA ARG A 212 -8.17 -9.98 4.69
C ARG A 212 -9.13 -9.19 5.57
N LEU A 213 -9.85 -8.28 4.94
CA LEU A 213 -10.99 -7.61 5.56
C LEU A 213 -12.23 -8.44 5.25
N LEU A 214 -12.85 -9.03 6.28
CA LEU A 214 -14.02 -9.91 6.14
C LEU A 214 -15.33 -9.12 6.02
N GLU A 215 -15.32 -7.88 6.50
CA GLU A 215 -16.44 -6.95 6.32
C GLU A 215 -15.99 -5.90 5.31
N GLY A 216 -16.75 -5.76 4.23
CA GLY A 216 -16.53 -4.69 3.28
C GLY A 216 -16.66 -3.38 4.01
N GLY A 217 -15.58 -2.62 4.08
CA GLY A 217 -15.63 -1.24 4.55
C GLY A 217 -16.64 -0.48 3.70
N VAL A 218 -17.74 -0.10 4.32
CA VAL A 218 -18.82 0.71 3.78
C VAL A 218 -18.29 2.11 3.43
#